data_3ca20143f4765f2b39263a0a44cd80d2
#
_entry.id   3ca20143f4765f2b39263a0a44cd80d2
#
_cell.length_a   1.000
_cell.length_b   1.000
_cell.length_c   1.000
_cell.angle_alpha   90.00
_cell.angle_beta   90.00
_cell.angle_gamma   90.00
#
_symmetry.space_group_name_H-M   'P 1'
#
loop_
_entity.id
_entity.type
_entity.pdbx_description
1 polymer ?
#
loop_
_entity_poly.entity_id
_entity_poly.type
_entity_poly.pdbx_seq_one_letter_code
_entity_poly.pdbx_strand_id
1 'polypeptide(L)'
;MTVKDLEILYDYGYWANRKLLDVISQLTPEQFTRPVAGSYGSIRNTLVHVLSAEAGWLDRCGGPKRGPRLNPADFPTVESLMQTWNRFEVHVREFLGKLKDEDLARNAEYTSDLSEKLSMPLGELMQHAANHGVHHRGQVALLLRLLGHAPGNFDILFYHAEKRGIRAW
;
A
#
# COMPACT_ATOMS: atom_id res chain seq x y z
N MET A 1 17.20 -4.30 -10.91
CA MET A 1 16.17 -3.33 -10.50
C MET A 1 16.84 -2.00 -10.26
N THR A 2 16.27 -0.92 -10.75
CA THR A 2 16.74 0.46 -10.59
C THR A 2 15.77 1.23 -9.68
N VAL A 3 16.18 2.41 -9.21
CA VAL A 3 15.26 3.33 -8.49
C VAL A 3 14.05 3.67 -9.36
N LYS A 4 14.26 3.80 -10.68
CA LYS A 4 13.16 4.06 -11.62
C LYS A 4 12.12 2.93 -11.66
N ASP A 5 12.56 1.67 -11.55
CA ASP A 5 11.64 0.54 -11.46
C ASP A 5 10.82 0.59 -10.17
N LEU A 6 11.44 0.96 -9.04
CA LEU A 6 10.73 1.16 -7.78
C LEU A 6 9.74 2.33 -7.85
N GLU A 7 10.13 3.47 -8.41
CA GLU A 7 9.21 4.60 -8.64
C GLU A 7 7.96 4.16 -9.39
N ILE A 8 8.10 3.35 -10.44
CA ILE A 8 6.97 2.82 -11.21
C ILE A 8 6.09 1.92 -10.34
N LEU A 9 6.68 1.05 -9.52
CA LEU A 9 5.91 0.16 -8.64
C LEU A 9 5.12 0.92 -7.58
N TYR A 10 5.71 1.95 -6.97
CA TYR A 10 5.05 2.79 -5.97
C TYR A 10 4.00 3.69 -6.61
N ASP A 11 4.29 4.31 -7.75
CA ASP A 11 3.32 5.10 -8.53
C ASP A 11 2.09 4.26 -8.91
N TYR A 12 2.32 3.03 -9.38
CA TYR A 12 1.25 2.07 -9.64
C TYR A 12 0.48 1.75 -8.36
N GLY A 13 1.17 1.49 -7.26
CA GLY A 13 0.55 1.20 -5.96
C GLY A 13 -0.41 2.30 -5.52
N TYR A 14 0.02 3.55 -5.57
CA TYR A 14 -0.81 4.70 -5.19
C TYR A 14 -1.94 4.98 -6.19
N TRP A 15 -1.70 4.78 -7.49
CA TRP A 15 -2.76 4.85 -8.49
C TRP A 15 -3.86 3.79 -8.21
N ALA A 16 -3.47 2.55 -7.94
CA ALA A 16 -4.40 1.46 -7.64
C ALA A 16 -5.14 1.70 -6.31
N ASN A 17 -4.46 2.25 -5.29
CA ASN A 17 -5.09 2.64 -4.03
C ASN A 17 -6.18 3.68 -4.28
N ARG A 18 -5.91 4.73 -5.08
CA ARG A 18 -6.93 5.76 -5.41
C ARG A 18 -8.14 5.14 -6.08
N LYS A 19 -7.96 4.27 -7.09
CA LYS A 19 -9.08 3.57 -7.76
C LYS A 19 -9.96 2.78 -6.78
N LEU A 20 -9.34 2.06 -5.83
CA LEU A 20 -10.09 1.32 -4.81
C LEU A 20 -10.78 2.26 -3.80
N LEU A 21 -10.09 3.29 -3.35
CA LEU A 21 -10.61 4.26 -2.38
C LEU A 21 -11.80 5.05 -2.96
N ASP A 22 -11.82 5.34 -4.27
CA ASP A 22 -12.96 5.94 -4.95
C ASP A 22 -14.23 5.06 -4.85
N VAL A 23 -14.08 3.73 -4.95
CA VAL A 23 -15.20 2.80 -4.74
C VAL A 23 -15.57 2.70 -3.26
N ILE A 24 -14.56 2.63 -2.38
CA ILE A 24 -14.76 2.50 -0.94
C ILE A 24 -15.44 3.74 -0.35
N SER A 25 -15.20 4.94 -0.91
CA SER A 25 -15.86 6.18 -0.49
C SER A 25 -17.38 6.18 -0.68
N GLN A 26 -17.91 5.23 -1.48
CA GLN A 26 -19.34 5.05 -1.67
C GLN A 26 -19.98 4.09 -0.63
N LEU A 27 -19.16 3.46 0.21
CA LEU A 27 -19.62 2.58 1.28
C LEU A 27 -20.23 3.40 2.44
N THR A 28 -21.24 2.83 3.10
CA THR A 28 -21.63 3.38 4.41
C THR A 28 -20.55 3.09 5.45
N PRO A 29 -20.49 3.85 6.57
CA PRO A 29 -19.57 3.57 7.67
C PRO A 29 -19.69 2.14 8.20
N GLU A 30 -20.89 1.59 8.22
CA GLU A 30 -21.18 0.21 8.64
C GLU A 30 -20.58 -0.79 7.65
N GLN A 31 -20.69 -0.56 6.34
CA GLN A 31 -20.08 -1.42 5.32
C GLN A 31 -18.56 -1.37 5.39
N PHE A 32 -17.98 -0.19 5.59
CA PHE A 32 -16.52 0.01 5.70
C PHE A 32 -15.93 -0.75 6.88
N THR A 33 -16.64 -0.78 8.01
CA THR A 33 -16.19 -1.42 9.24
C THR A 33 -16.75 -2.82 9.46
N ARG A 34 -17.68 -3.28 8.60
CA ARG A 34 -18.39 -4.55 8.74
C ARG A 34 -17.45 -5.73 8.92
N PRO A 35 -17.62 -6.53 9.97
CA PRO A 35 -16.84 -7.75 10.14
C PRO A 35 -17.13 -8.74 9.00
N VAL A 36 -16.06 -9.23 8.37
CA VAL A 36 -16.11 -10.27 7.33
C VAL A 36 -15.03 -11.30 7.61
N ALA A 37 -15.31 -12.56 7.31
CA ALA A 37 -14.30 -13.61 7.43
C ALA A 37 -13.17 -13.41 6.43
N GLY A 38 -11.94 -13.69 6.87
CA GLY A 38 -10.73 -13.56 6.05
C GLY A 38 -10.05 -12.21 6.18
N SER A 39 -8.83 -12.11 5.64
CA SER A 39 -7.96 -10.94 5.74
C SER A 39 -7.84 -10.43 7.19
N TYR A 40 -7.97 -9.11 7.40
CA TYR A 40 -7.94 -8.46 8.72
C TYR A 40 -9.33 -8.19 9.30
N GLY A 41 -10.36 -8.91 8.84
CA GLY A 41 -11.70 -8.89 9.40
C GLY A 41 -12.60 -7.75 8.93
N SER A 42 -12.11 -6.77 8.14
CA SER A 42 -12.93 -5.73 7.48
C SER A 42 -12.13 -5.01 6.39
N ILE A 43 -12.82 -4.25 5.53
CA ILE A 43 -12.16 -3.37 4.55
C ILE A 43 -11.26 -2.36 5.27
N ARG A 44 -11.80 -1.68 6.30
CA ARG A 44 -11.04 -0.72 7.12
C ARG A 44 -9.77 -1.34 7.67
N ASN A 45 -9.89 -2.46 8.36
CA ASN A 45 -8.76 -3.07 9.05
C ASN A 45 -7.69 -3.56 8.06
N THR A 46 -8.11 -4.08 6.90
CA THR A 46 -7.19 -4.49 5.84
C THR A 46 -6.41 -3.31 5.28
N LEU A 47 -7.08 -2.18 5.00
CA LEU A 47 -6.42 -0.98 4.48
C LEU A 47 -5.48 -0.33 5.51
N VAL A 48 -5.89 -0.27 6.78
CA VAL A 48 -5.02 0.22 7.87
C VAL A 48 -3.79 -0.68 8.03
N HIS A 49 -3.96 -2.01 7.87
CA HIS A 49 -2.83 -2.92 7.86
C HIS A 49 -1.87 -2.64 6.69
N VAL A 50 -2.39 -2.43 5.48
CA VAL A 50 -1.55 -2.12 4.30
C VAL A 50 -0.71 -0.87 4.54
N LEU A 51 -1.33 0.22 5.00
CA LEU A 51 -0.62 1.47 5.30
C LEU A 51 0.42 1.29 6.42
N SER A 52 0.06 0.59 7.50
CA SER A 52 0.97 0.29 8.60
C SER A 52 2.16 -0.57 8.18
N ALA A 53 1.93 -1.55 7.32
CA ALA A 53 2.97 -2.45 6.83
C ALA A 53 3.92 -1.71 5.89
N GLU A 54 3.39 -0.93 4.94
CA GLU A 54 4.20 -0.11 4.03
C GLU A 54 5.09 0.86 4.83
N ALA A 55 4.52 1.58 5.80
CA ALA A 55 5.27 2.48 6.66
C ALA A 55 6.36 1.74 7.47
N GLY A 56 6.05 0.55 7.99
CA GLY A 56 7.00 -0.27 8.72
C GLY A 56 8.16 -0.78 7.86
N TRP A 57 7.89 -1.20 6.64
CA TRP A 57 8.93 -1.64 5.71
C TRP A 57 9.82 -0.49 5.26
N LEU A 58 9.25 0.65 4.93
CA LEU A 58 10.02 1.82 4.50
C LEU A 58 10.87 2.42 5.64
N ASP A 59 10.38 2.40 6.89
CA ASP A 59 11.21 2.79 8.05
C ASP A 59 12.45 1.89 8.18
N ARG A 60 12.30 0.57 8.02
CA ARG A 60 13.43 -0.39 8.00
C ARG A 60 14.42 -0.10 6.86
N CYS A 61 13.94 0.41 5.75
CA CYS A 61 14.77 0.82 4.62
C CYS A 61 15.49 2.16 4.84
N GLY A 62 15.30 2.82 5.96
CA GLY A 62 15.84 4.16 6.24
C GLY A 62 15.02 5.30 5.64
N GLY A 63 13.80 5.00 5.19
CA GLY A 63 12.82 5.95 4.69
C GLY A 63 12.02 6.66 5.79
N PRO A 64 10.79 7.07 5.49
CA PRO A 64 9.93 7.77 6.45
C PRO A 64 9.75 6.98 7.74
N LYS A 65 9.87 7.65 8.88
CA LYS A 65 9.65 7.01 10.18
C LYS A 65 8.19 6.64 10.37
N ARG A 66 7.95 5.39 10.76
CA ARG A 66 6.62 4.84 10.90
C ARG A 66 5.77 5.54 11.98
N GLY A 67 6.39 5.99 13.04
CA GLY A 67 5.66 6.40 14.24
C GLY A 67 4.98 5.20 14.95
N PRO A 68 4.00 5.44 15.84
CA PRO A 68 3.21 4.40 16.48
C PRO A 68 2.46 3.54 15.47
N ARG A 69 2.21 2.26 15.80
CA ARG A 69 1.38 1.39 14.98
C ARG A 69 -0.03 1.97 14.87
N LEU A 70 -0.54 2.05 13.64
CA LEU A 70 -1.89 2.56 13.40
C LEU A 70 -2.94 1.62 14.01
N ASN A 71 -3.88 2.21 14.76
CA ASN A 71 -5.04 1.48 15.26
C ASN A 71 -6.21 1.67 14.30
N PRO A 72 -6.86 0.61 13.80
CA PRO A 72 -8.03 0.74 12.94
C PRO A 72 -9.17 1.59 13.53
N ALA A 73 -9.31 1.62 14.86
CA ALA A 73 -10.32 2.43 15.53
C ALA A 73 -10.13 3.95 15.33
N ASP A 74 -8.90 4.40 15.03
CA ASP A 74 -8.59 5.81 14.76
C ASP A 74 -9.07 6.27 13.37
N PHE A 75 -9.56 5.32 12.55
CA PHE A 75 -10.03 5.56 11.19
C PHE A 75 -11.52 5.21 11.05
N PRO A 76 -12.43 5.99 11.64
CA PRO A 76 -13.86 5.70 11.57
C PRO A 76 -14.44 5.86 10.17
N THR A 77 -13.81 6.66 9.31
CA THR A 77 -14.24 6.92 7.93
C THR A 77 -13.12 6.70 6.92
N VAL A 78 -13.50 6.53 5.66
CA VAL A 78 -12.57 6.40 4.53
C VAL A 78 -11.69 7.67 4.40
N GLU A 79 -12.28 8.85 4.58
CA GLU A 79 -11.62 10.14 4.45
C GLU A 79 -10.47 10.29 5.46
N SER A 80 -10.66 9.86 6.71
CA SER A 80 -9.62 9.91 7.75
C SER A 80 -8.40 9.04 7.36
N LEU A 81 -8.66 7.88 6.78
CA LEU A 81 -7.60 6.99 6.27
C LEU A 81 -6.90 7.60 5.04
N MET A 82 -7.67 8.14 4.07
CA MET A 82 -7.14 8.77 2.87
C MET A 82 -6.21 9.94 3.21
N GLN A 83 -6.59 10.80 4.15
CA GLN A 83 -5.75 11.92 4.59
C GLN A 83 -4.40 11.46 5.15
N THR A 84 -4.40 10.38 5.92
CA THR A 84 -3.16 9.82 6.47
C THR A 84 -2.31 9.18 5.39
N TRP A 85 -2.94 8.44 4.46
CA TRP A 85 -2.23 7.83 3.33
C TRP A 85 -1.60 8.88 2.41
N ASN A 86 -2.35 9.93 2.05
CA ASN A 86 -1.83 11.00 1.19
C ASN A 86 -0.61 11.71 1.80
N ARG A 87 -0.62 11.96 3.11
CA ARG A 87 0.55 12.51 3.81
C ARG A 87 1.74 11.57 3.76
N PHE A 88 1.49 10.28 3.95
CA PHE A 88 2.55 9.27 3.90
C PHE A 88 3.13 9.13 2.48
N GLU A 89 2.28 9.14 1.44
CA GLU A 89 2.72 9.12 0.03
C GLU A 89 3.73 10.23 -0.29
N VAL A 90 3.51 11.45 0.21
CA VAL A 90 4.46 12.57 0.01
C VAL A 90 5.84 12.20 0.55
N HIS A 91 5.92 11.70 1.78
CA HIS A 91 7.20 11.32 2.38
C HIS A 91 7.89 10.15 1.64
N VAL A 92 7.09 9.20 1.13
CA VAL A 92 7.64 8.09 0.33
C VAL A 92 8.24 8.59 -0.97
N ARG A 93 7.57 9.52 -1.65
CA ARG A 93 8.07 10.13 -2.89
C ARG A 93 9.35 10.93 -2.66
N GLU A 94 9.42 11.67 -1.57
CA GLU A 94 10.64 12.38 -1.16
C GLU A 94 11.81 11.41 -0.86
N PHE A 95 11.51 10.26 -0.25
CA PHE A 95 12.51 9.23 0.02
C PHE A 95 13.01 8.59 -1.27
N LEU A 96 12.11 8.15 -2.15
CA LEU A 96 12.46 7.58 -3.46
C LEU A 96 13.33 8.53 -4.28
N GLY A 97 12.98 9.82 -4.32
CA GLY A 97 13.73 10.84 -5.06
C GLY A 97 15.14 11.12 -4.54
N LYS A 98 15.50 10.61 -3.35
CA LYS A 98 16.87 10.74 -2.78
C LYS A 98 17.72 9.49 -3.00
N LEU A 99 17.11 8.36 -3.39
CA LEU A 99 17.82 7.11 -3.61
C LEU A 99 18.57 7.12 -4.94
N LYS A 100 19.68 6.41 -4.96
CA LYS A 100 20.45 6.06 -6.15
C LYS A 100 20.41 4.56 -6.37
N ASP A 101 20.64 4.10 -7.60
CA ASP A 101 20.64 2.68 -7.93
C ASP A 101 21.62 1.87 -7.08
N GLU A 102 22.75 2.46 -6.72
CA GLU A 102 23.75 1.86 -5.84
C GLU A 102 23.24 1.58 -4.42
N ASP A 103 22.30 2.41 -3.91
CA ASP A 103 21.72 2.24 -2.58
C ASP A 103 20.88 0.96 -2.48
N LEU A 104 20.32 0.51 -3.60
CA LEU A 104 19.41 -0.65 -3.62
C LEU A 104 20.11 -1.97 -3.27
N ALA A 105 21.43 -2.04 -3.46
CA ALA A 105 22.25 -3.20 -3.07
C ALA A 105 22.69 -3.15 -1.60
N ARG A 106 22.52 -2.02 -0.92
CA ARG A 106 22.86 -1.89 0.50
C ARG A 106 21.90 -2.73 1.34
N ASN A 107 22.44 -3.51 2.27
CA ASN A 107 21.65 -4.27 3.20
C ASN A 107 20.98 -3.37 4.25
N ALA A 108 19.71 -3.64 4.51
CA ALA A 108 18.98 -3.12 5.66
C ALA A 108 18.73 -4.26 6.66
N GLU A 109 19.04 -3.98 7.92
CA GLU A 109 18.84 -4.91 9.01
C GLU A 109 17.47 -4.69 9.66
N TYR A 110 16.78 -5.79 9.96
CA TYR A 110 15.51 -5.75 10.67
C TYR A 110 15.30 -6.99 11.53
N THR A 111 14.41 -6.88 12.50
CA THR A 111 13.99 -8.04 13.31
C THR A 111 12.67 -8.55 12.75
N SER A 112 12.62 -9.85 12.45
CA SER A 112 11.40 -10.55 12.00
C SER A 112 10.38 -10.69 13.14
N ASP A 113 9.16 -11.07 12.79
CA ASP A 113 8.11 -11.38 13.77
C ASP A 113 8.48 -12.62 14.65
N LEU A 114 9.44 -13.44 14.21
CA LEU A 114 10.01 -14.54 14.98
C LEU A 114 11.21 -14.10 15.84
N SER A 115 11.45 -12.81 15.99
CA SER A 115 12.57 -12.22 16.72
C SER A 115 13.96 -12.56 16.17
N GLU A 116 14.05 -12.99 14.92
CA GLU A 116 15.31 -13.23 14.23
C GLU A 116 15.84 -11.95 13.60
N LYS A 117 17.15 -11.72 13.70
CA LYS A 117 17.83 -10.65 12.99
C LYS A 117 18.06 -11.07 11.54
N LEU A 118 17.50 -10.32 10.62
CA LEU A 118 17.61 -10.54 9.18
C LEU A 118 18.28 -9.34 8.53
N SER A 119 18.98 -9.61 7.42
CA SER A 119 19.66 -8.60 6.63
C SER A 119 19.39 -8.88 5.15
N MET A 120 18.77 -7.93 4.45
CA MET A 120 18.39 -8.08 3.05
C MET A 120 18.67 -6.80 2.27
N PRO A 121 18.92 -6.90 0.94
CA PRO A 121 19.07 -5.74 0.08
C PRO A 121 17.86 -4.81 0.16
N LEU A 122 18.10 -3.50 0.26
CA LEU A 122 17.09 -2.46 0.36
C LEU A 122 16.08 -2.56 -0.79
N GLY A 123 16.55 -2.78 -2.02
CA GLY A 123 15.69 -2.92 -3.18
C GLY A 123 14.70 -4.07 -3.07
N GLU A 124 15.10 -5.21 -2.49
CA GLU A 124 14.23 -6.37 -2.28
C GLU A 124 13.16 -6.10 -1.21
N LEU A 125 13.53 -5.42 -0.12
CA LEU A 125 12.57 -5.03 0.91
C LEU A 125 11.55 -4.02 0.40
N MET A 126 11.98 -3.05 -0.41
CA MET A 126 11.08 -2.08 -1.03
C MET A 126 10.15 -2.75 -2.06
N GLN A 127 10.67 -3.68 -2.86
CA GLN A 127 9.85 -4.48 -3.76
C GLN A 127 8.83 -5.34 -3.00
N HIS A 128 9.25 -5.94 -1.87
CA HIS A 128 8.34 -6.67 -0.99
C HIS A 128 7.19 -5.76 -0.50
N ALA A 129 7.49 -4.55 -0.02
CA ALA A 129 6.47 -3.61 0.46
C ALA A 129 5.45 -3.25 -0.63
N ALA A 130 5.91 -3.00 -1.87
CA ALA A 130 5.03 -2.74 -3.00
C ALA A 130 4.13 -3.94 -3.34
N ASN A 131 4.70 -5.16 -3.38
CA ASN A 131 3.96 -6.39 -3.67
C ASN A 131 2.98 -6.77 -2.54
N HIS A 132 3.33 -6.49 -1.29
CA HIS A 132 2.43 -6.65 -0.15
C HIS A 132 1.15 -5.82 -0.32
N GLY A 133 1.29 -4.58 -0.82
CA GLY A 133 0.14 -3.75 -1.20
C GLY A 133 -0.73 -4.41 -2.29
N VAL A 134 -0.13 -5.02 -3.33
CA VAL A 134 -0.87 -5.75 -4.38
C VAL A 134 -1.68 -6.89 -3.79
N HIS A 135 -1.07 -7.72 -2.92
CA HIS A 135 -1.73 -8.84 -2.27
C HIS A 135 -3.00 -8.40 -1.51
N HIS A 136 -2.89 -7.37 -0.69
CA HIS A 136 -4.02 -6.91 0.13
C HIS A 136 -5.06 -6.12 -0.67
N ARG A 137 -4.70 -5.42 -1.75
CA ARG A 137 -5.68 -4.83 -2.67
C ARG A 137 -6.58 -5.90 -3.29
N GLY A 138 -6.03 -7.06 -3.65
CA GLY A 138 -6.82 -8.21 -4.10
C GLY A 138 -7.84 -8.68 -3.05
N GLN A 139 -7.44 -8.71 -1.77
CA GLN A 139 -8.35 -9.04 -0.67
C GLN A 139 -9.45 -7.98 -0.51
N VAL A 140 -9.12 -6.70 -0.54
CA VAL A 140 -10.10 -5.60 -0.48
C VAL A 140 -11.08 -5.69 -1.66
N ALA A 141 -10.60 -5.99 -2.86
CA ALA A 141 -11.44 -6.17 -4.03
C ALA A 141 -12.44 -7.33 -3.86
N LEU A 142 -12.01 -8.43 -3.24
CA LEU A 142 -12.93 -9.53 -2.89
C LEU A 142 -13.99 -9.07 -1.88
N LEU A 143 -13.57 -8.36 -0.83
CA LEU A 143 -14.50 -7.84 0.19
C LEU A 143 -15.53 -6.88 -0.41
N LEU A 144 -15.12 -6.00 -1.34
CA LEU A 144 -16.04 -5.11 -2.06
C LEU A 144 -17.09 -5.91 -2.84
N ARG A 145 -16.68 -6.97 -3.57
CA ARG A 145 -17.64 -7.84 -4.30
C ARG A 145 -18.64 -8.52 -3.37
N LEU A 146 -18.19 -8.98 -2.20
CA LEU A 146 -19.07 -9.58 -1.18
C LEU A 146 -20.08 -8.57 -0.61
N LEU A 147 -19.78 -7.29 -0.67
CA LEU A 147 -20.69 -6.20 -0.29
C LEU A 147 -21.54 -5.68 -1.47
N GLY A 148 -21.42 -6.27 -2.66
CA GLY A 148 -22.17 -5.89 -3.85
C GLY A 148 -21.57 -4.72 -4.65
N HIS A 149 -20.31 -4.32 -4.37
CA HIS A 149 -19.61 -3.24 -5.06
C HIS A 149 -18.57 -3.79 -6.02
N ALA A 150 -18.56 -3.31 -7.27
CA ALA A 150 -17.55 -3.66 -8.26
C ALA A 150 -16.24 -2.85 -7.97
N PRO A 151 -15.09 -3.50 -7.73
CA PRO A 151 -13.86 -2.80 -7.37
C PRO A 151 -13.19 -2.07 -8.55
N GLY A 152 -13.67 -2.26 -9.78
CA GLY A 152 -13.01 -1.76 -10.99
C GLY A 152 -11.78 -2.56 -11.38
N ASN A 153 -11.04 -2.04 -12.36
CA ASN A 153 -9.79 -2.61 -12.86
C ASN A 153 -8.61 -1.77 -12.35
N PHE A 154 -7.71 -2.40 -11.63
CA PHE A 154 -6.53 -1.74 -11.05
C PHE A 154 -5.23 -2.54 -11.22
N ASP A 155 -5.19 -3.49 -12.19
CA ASP A 155 -3.95 -4.18 -12.53
C ASP A 155 -2.93 -3.22 -13.16
N ILE A 156 -1.65 -3.56 -13.04
CA ILE A 156 -0.55 -2.71 -13.53
C ILE A 156 -0.63 -2.44 -15.04
N LEU A 157 -1.25 -3.33 -15.81
CA LEU A 157 -1.48 -3.12 -17.24
C LEU A 157 -2.33 -1.88 -17.49
N PHE A 158 -3.41 -1.68 -16.70
CA PHE A 158 -4.29 -0.52 -16.84
C PHE A 158 -3.60 0.78 -16.43
N TYR A 159 -2.75 0.74 -15.40
CA TYR A 159 -1.90 1.86 -15.05
C TYR A 159 -0.99 2.28 -16.21
N HIS A 160 -0.31 1.32 -16.86
CA HIS A 160 0.55 1.62 -18.01
C HIS A 160 -0.23 2.11 -19.22
N ALA A 161 -1.43 1.59 -19.47
CA ALA A 161 -2.29 2.04 -20.55
C ALA A 161 -2.73 3.50 -20.33
N GLU A 162 -3.20 3.83 -19.11
CA GLU A 162 -3.63 5.18 -18.74
C GLU A 162 -2.48 6.19 -18.87
N LYS A 163 -1.26 5.83 -18.42
CA LYS A 163 -0.06 6.68 -18.56
C LYS A 163 0.34 6.97 -20.01
N ARG A 164 -0.06 6.11 -20.95
CA ARG A 164 0.17 6.27 -22.40
C ARG A 164 -1.01 6.87 -23.14
N GLY A 165 -2.08 7.28 -22.45
CA GLY A 165 -3.31 7.77 -23.06
C GLY A 165 -4.08 6.69 -23.83
N ILE A 166 -3.79 5.40 -23.58
CA ILE A 166 -4.49 4.29 -24.20
C ILE A 166 -5.75 4.02 -23.39
N ARG A 167 -6.92 4.09 -24.03
CA ARG A 167 -8.15 3.59 -23.42
C ARG A 167 -8.09 2.07 -23.40
N ALA A 168 -7.80 1.51 -22.24
CA ALA A 168 -7.90 0.08 -22.01
C ALA A 168 -9.32 -0.19 -21.51
N TRP A 169 -10.13 -0.76 -22.42
CA TRP A 169 -11.53 -1.24 -22.22
C TRP A 169 -12.37 -0.51 -21.17
#